data_950054873de37878278860828f07e85f
#
_entry.id   950054873de37878278860828f07e85f
#
_cell.length_a   1.000
_cell.length_b   1.000
_cell.length_c   1.000
_cell.angle_alpha   90.00
_cell.angle_beta   90.00
_cell.angle_gamma   90.00
#
_symmetry.space_group_name_H-M   'P 1'
#
loop_
_entity.id
_entity.type
_entity.pdbx_description
1 polymer ?
#
loop_
_entity_poly.entity_id
_entity_poly.type
_entity_poly.pdbx_seq_one_letter_code
_entity_poly.pdbx_strand_id
1 'polypeptide(L)'
;MRVFLFMLDPVQKLKGKNIKKQAKKEQKIKGKAWKMWKMYGFCGVLIFHNADGIQSAIKSWQMEGFKVAFVPTMGALHEGHLALVERAAHLPQVRVVCSIFVNPTQFNDPADLRAYPRNPARDLHLLSEQGLADALFQPEIDEVYPPEHPCMTFSFGALEEVMEGAMRPGHFAGVGQVVARLLHLVQADYLLLGEKDYQQFLVVRDLLRQLQENQLRLRDEKRQSSPFSGPSGDGFYNPEERARGADEPLEPDELTWHKIPELIMGTTHRDEGGLALSSRNQRLSNEGRLKARQIYAALQHARRRWTLESPDETVQKILLMLAEVPDFRVEYIQLADSDTLAAVREWGNHSSVRIFAAVWIEGVRLIDNTVVFP
;
A
#
# COMPACT_ATOMS: atom_id res chain seq x y z
N MET A 1 -19.51 25.06 -10.36
CA MET A 1 -18.48 25.43 -9.39
C MET A 1 -17.12 25.16 -10.03
N ARG A 2 -16.29 26.19 -10.28
CA ARG A 2 -15.04 26.07 -11.06
C ARG A 2 -13.96 25.48 -10.15
N VAL A 3 -13.49 24.28 -10.47
CA VAL A 3 -12.30 23.66 -9.87
C VAL A 3 -11.07 24.39 -10.44
N PHE A 4 -10.33 25.12 -9.61
CA PHE A 4 -9.05 25.68 -9.99
C PHE A 4 -7.98 24.60 -9.91
N LEU A 5 -7.62 24.06 -11.06
CA LEU A 5 -6.50 23.14 -11.22
C LEU A 5 -5.21 23.97 -11.21
N PHE A 6 -4.42 23.92 -10.15
CA PHE A 6 -3.05 24.42 -10.16
C PHE A 6 -2.13 23.33 -10.71
N MET A 7 -1.94 23.33 -12.04
CA MET A 7 -0.81 22.64 -12.66
C MET A 7 0.47 23.43 -12.37
N LEU A 8 1.41 22.83 -11.68
CA LEU A 8 2.79 23.30 -11.60
C LEU A 8 3.54 22.64 -12.76
N ASP A 9 3.70 23.38 -13.85
CA ASP A 9 4.46 23.01 -15.04
C ASP A 9 5.96 22.82 -14.73
N PRO A 10 6.66 21.92 -15.43
CA PRO A 10 8.08 21.59 -15.17
C PRO A 10 8.98 22.77 -15.57
N VAL A 11 9.98 22.96 -14.70
CA VAL A 11 10.99 24.00 -14.78
C VAL A 11 11.76 23.94 -16.10
N GLN A 12 11.63 24.98 -16.95
CA GLN A 12 12.57 25.23 -18.02
C GLN A 12 13.96 25.51 -17.45
N LYS A 13 14.96 24.78 -17.94
CA LYS A 13 16.38 24.98 -17.62
C LYS A 13 16.83 26.38 -18.00
N LEU A 14 16.93 27.29 -17.03
CA LEU A 14 17.61 28.57 -17.18
C LEU A 14 18.94 28.54 -16.43
N LYS A 15 20.00 28.82 -17.16
CA LYS A 15 21.39 28.92 -16.65
C LYS A 15 21.60 30.23 -15.87
N GLY A 16 22.17 30.13 -14.66
CA GLY A 16 23.03 31.13 -14.02
C GLY A 16 22.37 32.32 -13.32
N LYS A 17 22.75 32.54 -12.07
CA LYS A 17 22.59 33.77 -11.22
C LYS A 17 21.18 34.19 -10.72
N ASN A 18 20.08 33.70 -11.27
CA ASN A 18 18.73 34.07 -10.79
C ASN A 18 18.02 33.02 -9.92
N ILE A 19 18.63 31.85 -9.71
CA ILE A 19 18.00 30.70 -9.02
C ILE A 19 17.61 31.04 -7.57
N LYS A 20 18.46 31.74 -6.83
CA LYS A 20 18.17 32.12 -5.43
C LYS A 20 17.04 33.16 -5.29
N LYS A 21 16.86 34.03 -6.28
CA LYS A 21 15.77 35.01 -6.30
C LYS A 21 14.45 34.37 -6.72
N GLN A 22 14.50 33.41 -7.64
CA GLN A 22 13.34 32.67 -8.12
C GLN A 22 12.85 31.68 -7.05
N ALA A 23 13.73 30.94 -6.40
CA ALA A 23 13.42 30.06 -5.26
C ALA A 23 12.78 30.84 -4.08
N LYS A 24 13.29 32.03 -3.74
CA LYS A 24 12.65 32.91 -2.73
C LYS A 24 11.28 33.43 -3.17
N LYS A 25 11.09 33.69 -4.46
CA LYS A 25 9.78 34.12 -5.01
C LYS A 25 8.77 32.97 -5.02
N GLU A 26 9.21 31.76 -5.35
CA GLU A 26 8.42 30.53 -5.30
C GLU A 26 8.05 30.13 -3.87
N GLN A 27 8.99 30.19 -2.92
CA GLN A 27 8.72 30.00 -1.51
C GLN A 27 7.70 31.03 -0.96
N LYS A 28 7.78 32.28 -1.39
CA LYS A 28 6.83 33.34 -1.00
C LYS A 28 5.45 33.15 -1.62
N ILE A 29 5.38 32.61 -2.85
CA ILE A 29 4.12 32.25 -3.52
C ILE A 29 3.51 30.98 -2.88
N LYS A 30 4.32 29.94 -2.63
CA LYS A 30 3.92 28.74 -1.91
C LYS A 30 3.41 29.05 -0.49
N GLY A 31 4.11 29.91 0.24
CA GLY A 31 3.68 30.36 1.58
C GLY A 31 2.41 31.23 1.57
N LYS A 32 2.13 31.99 0.50
CA LYS A 32 0.87 32.73 0.34
C LYS A 32 -0.28 31.81 -0.08
N ALA A 33 -0.06 30.87 -0.97
CA ALA A 33 -1.06 29.88 -1.37
C ALA A 33 -1.47 29.01 -0.15
N TRP A 34 -0.50 28.58 0.65
CA TRP A 34 -0.72 27.87 1.90
C TRP A 34 -1.50 28.69 2.96
N LYS A 35 -1.17 29.99 3.12
CA LYS A 35 -1.92 30.88 4.04
C LYS A 35 -3.34 31.16 3.55
N MET A 36 -3.54 31.31 2.25
CA MET A 36 -4.87 31.44 1.64
C MET A 36 -5.69 30.16 1.82
N TRP A 37 -5.08 28.97 1.63
CA TRP A 37 -5.72 27.68 1.85
C TRP A 37 -6.23 27.54 3.30
N LYS A 38 -5.39 27.89 4.28
CA LYS A 38 -5.75 27.88 5.72
C LYS A 38 -6.84 28.89 6.09
N MET A 39 -6.96 29.99 5.34
CA MET A 39 -7.88 31.10 5.64
C MET A 39 -9.27 30.93 5.01
N TYR A 40 -9.40 30.16 3.94
CA TYR A 40 -10.66 30.01 3.21
C TYR A 40 -11.33 28.63 3.34
N GLY A 41 -10.76 27.71 4.13
CA GLY A 41 -11.39 26.40 4.40
C GLY A 41 -11.70 25.59 3.14
N PHE A 42 -10.85 25.67 2.09
CA PHE A 42 -11.05 24.92 0.88
C PHE A 42 -10.87 23.41 1.19
N CYS A 43 -11.94 22.67 1.11
CA CYS A 43 -12.00 21.20 1.09
C CYS A 43 -11.41 20.69 -0.26
N GLY A 44 -10.08 20.71 -0.41
CA GLY A 44 -9.42 20.27 -1.65
C GLY A 44 -8.26 19.34 -1.35
N VAL A 45 -8.22 18.20 -2.04
CA VAL A 45 -7.09 17.26 -2.02
C VAL A 45 -5.92 17.86 -2.83
N LEU A 46 -4.72 17.94 -2.25
CA LEU A 46 -3.51 18.33 -2.97
C LEU A 46 -3.10 17.21 -3.93
N ILE A 47 -2.76 17.54 -5.18
CA ILE A 47 -2.35 16.53 -6.17
C ILE A 47 -0.87 16.68 -6.46
N PHE A 48 -0.14 15.55 -6.38
CA PHE A 48 1.28 15.46 -6.67
C PHE A 48 1.54 14.36 -7.70
N HIS A 49 2.39 14.66 -8.69
CA HIS A 49 2.79 13.72 -9.73
C HIS A 49 4.26 13.34 -9.66
N ASN A 50 5.05 14.02 -8.84
CA ASN A 50 6.49 13.78 -8.70
C ASN A 50 6.93 13.67 -7.24
N ALA A 51 8.10 13.06 -7.05
CA ALA A 51 8.71 12.82 -5.76
C ALA A 51 8.98 14.11 -4.98
N ASP A 52 9.58 15.11 -5.62
CA ASP A 52 9.96 16.38 -4.97
C ASP A 52 8.75 17.11 -4.36
N GLY A 53 7.64 17.10 -5.07
CA GLY A 53 6.39 17.76 -4.64
C GLY A 53 5.81 17.11 -3.39
N ILE A 54 5.63 15.78 -3.42
CA ILE A 54 5.04 15.04 -2.28
C ILE A 54 5.99 15.08 -1.07
N GLN A 55 7.30 14.90 -1.26
CA GLN A 55 8.28 14.94 -0.17
C GLN A 55 8.37 16.32 0.47
N SER A 56 8.29 17.39 -0.32
CA SER A 56 8.25 18.76 0.20
C SER A 56 7.02 19.02 1.07
N ALA A 57 5.85 18.52 0.65
CA ALA A 57 4.62 18.62 1.44
C ALA A 57 4.73 17.83 2.75
N ILE A 58 5.21 16.59 2.68
CA ILE A 58 5.40 15.71 3.84
C ILE A 58 6.37 16.35 4.85
N LYS A 59 7.52 16.86 4.38
CA LYS A 59 8.47 17.59 5.25
C LYS A 59 7.80 18.76 5.97
N SER A 60 6.97 19.54 5.27
CA SER A 60 6.25 20.66 5.88
C SER A 60 5.29 20.17 6.98
N TRP A 61 4.55 19.11 6.74
CA TRP A 61 3.63 18.53 7.73
C TRP A 61 4.37 17.96 8.95
N GLN A 62 5.50 17.29 8.73
CA GLN A 62 6.32 16.76 9.81
C GLN A 62 6.91 17.89 10.68
N MET A 63 7.33 19.02 10.08
CA MET A 63 7.78 20.21 10.80
C MET A 63 6.65 20.87 11.61
N GLU A 64 5.39 20.70 11.20
CA GLU A 64 4.19 21.14 11.94
C GLU A 64 3.75 20.11 13.01
N GLY A 65 4.47 18.98 13.15
CA GLY A 65 4.18 17.92 14.14
C GLY A 65 3.16 16.89 13.68
N PHE A 66 2.77 16.88 12.40
CA PHE A 66 1.89 15.84 11.86
C PHE A 66 2.65 14.56 11.51
N LYS A 67 1.99 13.44 11.71
CA LYS A 67 2.36 12.14 11.14
C LYS A 67 1.74 11.98 9.76
N VAL A 68 2.22 11.01 8.98
CA VAL A 68 1.70 10.69 7.65
C VAL A 68 1.09 9.29 7.65
N ALA A 69 -0.18 9.19 7.29
CA ALA A 69 -0.83 7.92 7.00
C ALA A 69 -0.94 7.73 5.48
N PHE A 70 -0.54 6.57 5.00
CA PHE A 70 -0.47 6.26 3.59
C PHE A 70 -1.43 5.14 3.21
N VAL A 71 -2.25 5.38 2.20
CA VAL A 71 -3.20 4.44 1.61
C VAL A 71 -2.82 4.23 0.14
N PRO A 72 -1.97 3.23 -0.18
CA PRO A 72 -1.62 2.91 -1.56
C PRO A 72 -2.77 2.22 -2.27
N THR A 73 -3.08 2.70 -3.49
CA THR A 73 -4.11 2.11 -4.36
C THR A 73 -3.65 2.05 -5.81
N MET A 74 -4.36 1.26 -6.61
CA MET A 74 -4.21 1.26 -8.07
C MET A 74 -5.28 2.07 -8.79
N GLY A 75 -6.06 2.88 -8.07
CA GLY A 75 -7.20 3.63 -8.63
C GLY A 75 -8.46 2.80 -8.81
N ALA A 76 -9.40 3.31 -9.61
CA ALA A 76 -10.77 2.81 -9.71
C ALA A 76 -11.40 2.67 -8.30
N LEU A 77 -11.32 3.76 -7.54
CA LEU A 77 -11.66 3.81 -6.13
C LEU A 77 -13.12 3.41 -5.89
N HIS A 78 -13.36 2.81 -4.76
CA HIS A 78 -14.67 2.39 -4.26
C HIS A 78 -14.73 2.57 -2.74
N GLU A 79 -15.89 2.37 -2.15
CA GLU A 79 -16.15 2.57 -0.70
C GLU A 79 -15.13 1.85 0.21
N GLY A 80 -14.64 0.67 -0.20
CA GLY A 80 -13.59 -0.04 0.56
C GLY A 80 -12.27 0.74 0.64
N HIS A 81 -11.87 1.46 -0.44
CA HIS A 81 -10.71 2.35 -0.39
C HIS A 81 -10.99 3.60 0.45
N LEU A 82 -12.20 4.18 0.29
CA LEU A 82 -12.61 5.36 1.05
C LEU A 82 -12.65 5.08 2.56
N ALA A 83 -13.06 3.87 2.96
CA ALA A 83 -13.02 3.46 4.35
C ALA A 83 -11.60 3.32 4.93
N LEU A 84 -10.60 2.94 4.10
CA LEU A 84 -9.20 2.99 4.53
C LEU A 84 -8.73 4.44 4.73
N VAL A 85 -9.10 5.36 3.84
CA VAL A 85 -8.81 6.78 3.96
C VAL A 85 -9.47 7.36 5.21
N GLU A 86 -10.73 7.01 5.46
CA GLU A 86 -11.46 7.41 6.67
C GLU A 86 -10.78 6.89 7.94
N ARG A 87 -10.40 5.61 7.97
CA ARG A 87 -9.66 5.03 9.10
C ARG A 87 -8.33 5.74 9.33
N ALA A 88 -7.61 6.09 8.25
CA ALA A 88 -6.38 6.86 8.32
C ALA A 88 -6.61 8.24 8.94
N ALA A 89 -7.66 8.95 8.53
CA ALA A 89 -7.99 10.28 9.02
C ALA A 89 -8.40 10.32 10.50
N HIS A 90 -8.83 9.18 11.06
CA HIS A 90 -9.14 9.07 12.50
C HIS A 90 -7.91 8.83 13.39
N LEU A 91 -6.72 8.63 12.81
CA LEU A 91 -5.48 8.56 13.58
C LEU A 91 -5.11 9.96 14.15
N PRO A 92 -4.46 10.01 15.33
CA PRO A 92 -4.17 11.30 15.95
C PRO A 92 -3.08 12.08 15.19
N GLN A 93 -3.29 13.36 15.00
CA GLN A 93 -2.34 14.30 14.39
C GLN A 93 -1.77 13.79 13.05
N VAL A 94 -2.63 13.38 12.13
CA VAL A 94 -2.24 12.76 10.88
C VAL A 94 -2.55 13.65 9.67
N ARG A 95 -1.75 13.50 8.61
CA ARG A 95 -2.04 13.88 7.23
C ARG A 95 -2.18 12.62 6.40
N VAL A 96 -3.23 12.53 5.61
CA VAL A 96 -3.56 11.35 4.83
C VAL A 96 -3.13 11.52 3.39
N VAL A 97 -2.24 10.64 2.95
CA VAL A 97 -1.82 10.51 1.55
C VAL A 97 -2.46 9.27 0.95
N CYS A 98 -3.25 9.44 -0.11
CA CYS A 98 -3.69 8.34 -0.95
C CYS A 98 -2.84 8.33 -2.23
N SER A 99 -2.36 7.16 -2.69
CA SER A 99 -1.75 7.08 -4.03
C SER A 99 -2.65 6.35 -5.02
N ILE A 100 -2.51 6.73 -6.30
CA ILE A 100 -3.06 5.99 -7.43
C ILE A 100 -1.92 5.67 -8.38
N PHE A 101 -1.47 4.41 -8.37
CA PHE A 101 -0.42 3.94 -9.26
C PHE A 101 -0.71 2.51 -9.72
N VAL A 102 -0.99 2.33 -11.02
CA VAL A 102 -1.19 1.00 -11.61
C VAL A 102 0.17 0.41 -11.90
N ASN A 103 0.67 -0.39 -10.95
CA ASN A 103 2.01 -0.97 -11.00
C ASN A 103 2.11 -2.08 -12.06
N PRO A 104 2.90 -1.91 -13.14
CA PRO A 104 2.99 -2.93 -14.17
C PRO A 104 3.69 -4.22 -13.71
N THR A 105 4.64 -4.13 -12.75
CA THR A 105 5.48 -5.26 -12.36
C THR A 105 4.74 -6.36 -11.59
N GLN A 106 3.56 -6.08 -11.04
CA GLN A 106 2.74 -7.05 -10.33
C GLN A 106 1.70 -7.77 -11.18
N PHE A 107 1.63 -7.45 -12.49
CA PHE A 107 0.70 -8.11 -13.42
C PHE A 107 1.41 -9.21 -14.20
N ASN A 108 0.99 -10.45 -14.01
CA ASN A 108 1.50 -11.59 -14.76
C ASN A 108 0.94 -11.65 -16.19
N ASP A 109 -0.30 -11.16 -16.36
CA ASP A 109 -1.00 -11.13 -17.65
C ASP A 109 -1.09 -9.67 -18.16
N PRO A 110 -0.45 -9.37 -19.30
CA PRO A 110 -0.57 -8.07 -19.94
C PRO A 110 -2.02 -7.70 -20.32
N ALA A 111 -2.91 -8.68 -20.51
CA ALA A 111 -4.31 -8.43 -20.80
C ALA A 111 -5.05 -7.92 -19.55
N ASP A 112 -4.75 -8.45 -18.36
CA ASP A 112 -5.32 -7.95 -17.10
C ASP A 112 -4.84 -6.52 -16.81
N LEU A 113 -3.55 -6.22 -17.06
CA LEU A 113 -3.01 -4.86 -16.93
C LEU A 113 -3.73 -3.87 -17.88
N ARG A 114 -3.96 -4.24 -19.14
CA ARG A 114 -4.69 -3.40 -20.10
C ARG A 114 -6.16 -3.21 -19.73
N ALA A 115 -6.79 -4.27 -19.22
CA ALA A 115 -8.19 -4.26 -18.80
C ALA A 115 -8.43 -3.69 -17.41
N TYR A 116 -7.36 -3.33 -16.68
CA TYR A 116 -7.51 -2.78 -15.33
C TYR A 116 -8.22 -1.41 -15.39
N PRO A 117 -9.31 -1.20 -14.63
CA PRO A 117 -10.11 0.01 -14.71
C PRO A 117 -9.31 1.25 -14.30
N ARG A 118 -9.41 2.32 -15.08
CA ARG A 118 -8.79 3.62 -14.79
C ARG A 118 -9.81 4.73 -14.96
N ASN A 119 -10.05 5.49 -13.91
CA ASN A 119 -10.93 6.65 -13.96
C ASN A 119 -10.42 7.78 -13.02
N PRO A 120 -9.32 8.45 -13.38
CA PRO A 120 -8.68 9.44 -12.50
C PRO A 120 -9.61 10.58 -12.08
N ALA A 121 -10.49 11.04 -12.98
CA ALA A 121 -11.43 12.11 -12.67
C ALA A 121 -12.46 11.70 -11.60
N ARG A 122 -13.00 10.46 -11.70
CA ARG A 122 -13.92 9.92 -10.70
C ARG A 122 -13.20 9.66 -9.37
N ASP A 123 -11.99 9.14 -9.42
CA ASP A 123 -11.21 8.85 -8.22
C ASP A 123 -10.91 10.13 -7.43
N LEU A 124 -10.47 11.19 -8.12
CA LEU A 124 -10.28 12.51 -7.52
C LEU A 124 -11.58 13.08 -6.95
N HIS A 125 -12.69 12.93 -7.67
CA HIS A 125 -14.00 13.39 -7.21
C HIS A 125 -14.41 12.69 -5.90
N LEU A 126 -14.28 11.37 -5.82
CA LEU A 126 -14.58 10.59 -4.62
C LEU A 126 -13.74 11.03 -3.40
N LEU A 127 -12.43 11.19 -3.58
CA LEU A 127 -11.56 11.67 -2.50
C LEU A 127 -11.90 13.10 -2.07
N SER A 128 -12.24 13.97 -3.02
CA SER A 128 -12.60 15.37 -2.76
C SER A 128 -13.96 15.48 -2.05
N GLU A 129 -14.94 14.66 -2.42
CA GLU A 129 -16.24 14.63 -1.75
C GLU A 129 -16.13 14.10 -0.32
N GLN A 130 -15.30 13.10 -0.09
CA GLN A 130 -15.05 12.59 1.25
C GLN A 130 -14.31 13.62 2.12
N GLY A 131 -13.39 14.40 1.53
CA GLY A 131 -12.66 15.47 2.22
C GLY A 131 -11.71 15.02 3.33
N LEU A 132 -11.34 13.74 3.37
CA LEU A 132 -10.51 13.13 4.41
C LEU A 132 -9.06 12.87 3.96
N ALA A 133 -8.79 12.85 2.66
CA ALA A 133 -7.43 12.79 2.14
C ALA A 133 -6.84 14.21 2.01
N ASP A 134 -5.65 14.45 2.56
CA ASP A 134 -4.91 15.70 2.40
C ASP A 134 -4.19 15.76 1.06
N ALA A 135 -3.68 14.61 0.56
CA ALA A 135 -3.02 14.53 -0.72
C ALA A 135 -3.38 13.28 -1.52
N LEU A 136 -3.39 13.46 -2.84
CA LEU A 136 -3.39 12.41 -3.84
C LEU A 136 -2.02 12.39 -4.53
N PHE A 137 -1.32 11.26 -4.45
CA PHE A 137 -0.05 11.03 -5.14
C PHE A 137 -0.29 10.14 -6.37
N GLN A 138 -0.11 10.69 -7.57
CA GLN A 138 -0.28 10.00 -8.85
C GLN A 138 1.02 10.08 -9.64
N PRO A 139 2.05 9.30 -9.25
CA PRO A 139 3.33 9.33 -9.96
C PRO A 139 3.25 8.66 -11.33
N GLU A 140 4.12 9.08 -12.23
CA GLU A 140 4.43 8.35 -13.46
C GLU A 140 5.38 7.18 -13.15
N ILE A 141 5.53 6.27 -14.13
CA ILE A 141 6.36 5.05 -13.94
C ILE A 141 7.81 5.41 -13.61
N ASP A 142 8.38 6.41 -14.28
CA ASP A 142 9.77 6.82 -14.10
C ASP A 142 10.02 7.50 -12.74
N GLU A 143 8.99 8.04 -12.09
CA GLU A 143 9.07 8.54 -10.72
C GLU A 143 9.16 7.41 -9.69
N VAL A 144 8.44 6.31 -9.95
CA VAL A 144 8.46 5.14 -9.07
C VAL A 144 9.69 4.28 -9.35
N TYR A 145 10.05 4.12 -10.62
CA TYR A 145 11.14 3.28 -11.09
C TYR A 145 12.11 4.07 -11.97
N PRO A 146 12.85 5.03 -11.40
CA PRO A 146 13.82 5.80 -12.17
C PRO A 146 14.93 4.86 -12.69
N PRO A 147 15.35 5.02 -13.96
CA PRO A 147 16.33 4.14 -14.60
C PRO A 147 17.68 4.06 -13.90
N GLU A 148 18.08 5.14 -13.21
CA GLU A 148 19.34 5.26 -12.46
C GLU A 148 19.33 4.51 -11.13
N HIS A 149 18.17 4.13 -10.61
CA HIS A 149 18.05 3.40 -9.34
C HIS A 149 17.63 1.95 -9.56
N PRO A 150 18.50 0.98 -9.27
CA PRO A 150 18.14 -0.42 -9.42
C PRO A 150 16.96 -0.80 -8.51
N CYS A 151 16.04 -1.59 -9.04
CA CYS A 151 14.94 -2.11 -8.24
C CYS A 151 15.47 -3.09 -7.19
N MET A 152 15.04 -2.91 -5.95
CA MET A 152 15.27 -3.91 -4.91
C MET A 152 14.51 -5.19 -5.23
N THR A 153 15.12 -6.34 -4.98
CA THR A 153 14.47 -7.65 -5.07
C THR A 153 14.14 -8.15 -3.69
N PHE A 154 12.93 -8.67 -3.53
CA PHE A 154 12.44 -9.26 -2.29
C PHE A 154 11.99 -10.69 -2.56
N SER A 155 12.18 -11.58 -1.58
CA SER A 155 11.64 -12.92 -1.57
C SER A 155 10.82 -13.12 -0.30
N PHE A 156 9.66 -13.71 -0.43
CA PHE A 156 8.72 -13.91 0.66
C PHE A 156 8.52 -15.40 0.99
N GLY A 157 9.40 -16.28 0.46
CA GLY A 157 9.43 -17.70 0.78
C GLY A 157 8.08 -18.37 0.57
N ALA A 158 7.60 -19.10 1.59
CA ALA A 158 6.35 -19.85 1.52
C ALA A 158 5.12 -19.01 1.15
N LEU A 159 5.13 -17.69 1.38
CA LEU A 159 4.02 -16.82 0.97
C LEU A 159 3.90 -16.70 -0.56
N GLU A 160 4.94 -17.03 -1.33
CA GLU A 160 4.91 -17.02 -2.80
C GLU A 160 4.53 -18.38 -3.40
N GLU A 161 4.47 -19.44 -2.59
CA GLU A 161 4.27 -20.81 -3.03
C GLU A 161 2.83 -21.32 -2.86
N VAL A 162 1.97 -20.54 -2.20
CA VAL A 162 0.57 -20.91 -1.93
C VAL A 162 -0.41 -19.93 -2.54
N MET A 163 -1.64 -20.35 -2.78
CA MET A 163 -2.79 -19.55 -3.22
C MET A 163 -2.43 -18.51 -4.31
N GLU A 164 -2.52 -17.19 -3.99
CA GLU A 164 -2.22 -16.12 -4.97
C GLU A 164 -0.77 -16.18 -5.45
N GLY A 165 0.18 -16.53 -4.60
CA GLY A 165 1.60 -16.66 -4.98
C GLY A 165 1.82 -17.78 -6.00
N ALA A 166 1.25 -18.96 -5.74
CA ALA A 166 1.33 -20.10 -6.66
C ALA A 166 0.61 -19.83 -7.99
N MET A 167 -0.56 -19.17 -7.95
CA MET A 167 -1.35 -18.86 -9.15
C MET A 167 -0.81 -17.69 -9.96
N ARG A 168 0.02 -16.84 -9.34
CA ARG A 168 0.55 -15.62 -9.96
C ARG A 168 2.06 -15.48 -9.70
N PRO A 169 2.91 -16.33 -10.30
CA PRO A 169 4.36 -16.29 -10.07
C PRO A 169 4.95 -14.89 -10.31
N GLY A 170 5.77 -14.38 -9.38
CA GLY A 170 6.37 -13.05 -9.43
C GLY A 170 5.46 -11.88 -9.00
N HIS A 171 4.17 -12.12 -8.79
CA HIS A 171 3.23 -11.08 -8.35
C HIS A 171 3.67 -10.40 -7.04
N PHE A 172 4.01 -11.17 -6.03
CA PHE A 172 4.39 -10.64 -4.73
C PHE A 172 5.77 -9.97 -4.73
N ALA A 173 6.70 -10.43 -5.56
CA ALA A 173 7.95 -9.71 -5.79
C ALA A 173 7.66 -8.30 -6.36
N GLY A 174 6.76 -8.18 -7.34
CA GLY A 174 6.30 -6.89 -7.87
C GLY A 174 5.58 -6.02 -6.84
N VAL A 175 4.77 -6.63 -5.96
CA VAL A 175 4.13 -5.92 -4.83
C VAL A 175 5.18 -5.40 -3.85
N GLY A 176 6.15 -6.22 -3.47
CA GLY A 176 7.25 -5.81 -2.59
C GLY A 176 8.01 -4.62 -3.15
N GLN A 177 8.37 -4.68 -4.44
CA GLN A 177 9.08 -3.59 -5.13
C GLN A 177 8.29 -2.28 -5.09
N VAL A 178 7.01 -2.30 -5.50
CA VAL A 178 6.23 -1.06 -5.57
C VAL A 178 5.96 -0.48 -4.20
N VAL A 179 5.62 -1.33 -3.20
CA VAL A 179 5.36 -0.83 -1.85
C VAL A 179 6.63 -0.24 -1.24
N ALA A 180 7.78 -0.89 -1.40
CA ALA A 180 9.07 -0.36 -0.98
C ALA A 180 9.35 1.01 -1.63
N ARG A 181 9.20 1.14 -2.95
CA ARG A 181 9.41 2.41 -3.65
C ARG A 181 8.45 3.51 -3.20
N LEU A 182 7.16 3.21 -3.09
CA LEU A 182 6.18 4.19 -2.63
C LEU A 182 6.42 4.62 -1.18
N LEU A 183 6.84 3.71 -0.29
CA LEU A 183 7.21 4.05 1.08
C LEU A 183 8.46 4.95 1.15
N HIS A 184 9.44 4.70 0.28
CA HIS A 184 10.61 5.58 0.15
C HIS A 184 10.20 7.00 -0.27
N LEU A 185 9.25 7.13 -1.20
CA LEU A 185 8.76 8.42 -1.68
C LEU A 185 7.88 9.14 -0.67
N VAL A 186 6.99 8.40 0.03
CA VAL A 186 5.98 8.98 0.95
C VAL A 186 6.46 9.07 2.38
N GLN A 187 7.44 8.27 2.81
CA GLN A 187 8.00 8.27 4.18
C GLN A 187 6.93 8.25 5.28
N ALA A 188 5.97 7.35 5.13
CA ALA A 188 4.79 7.27 5.98
C ALA A 188 5.10 6.78 7.42
N ASP A 189 4.29 7.24 8.38
CA ASP A 189 4.24 6.74 9.75
C ASP A 189 3.31 5.53 9.89
N TYR A 190 2.24 5.52 9.09
CA TYR A 190 1.24 4.47 9.06
C TYR A 190 1.00 4.03 7.62
N LEU A 191 0.93 2.72 7.40
CA LEU A 191 0.57 2.12 6.12
C LEU A 191 -0.74 1.36 6.29
N LEU A 192 -1.78 1.73 5.54
CA LEU A 192 -3.09 1.09 5.64
C LEU A 192 -3.35 0.21 4.42
N LEU A 193 -3.68 -1.06 4.64
CA LEU A 193 -4.02 -2.03 3.60
C LEU A 193 -5.32 -2.76 3.94
N GLY A 194 -6.07 -3.18 2.91
CA GLY A 194 -7.33 -3.89 3.07
C GLY A 194 -7.14 -5.38 3.39
N GLU A 195 -7.93 -5.91 4.32
CA GLU A 195 -7.99 -7.32 4.69
C GLU A 195 -8.40 -8.24 3.53
N LYS A 196 -9.13 -7.71 2.54
CA LYS A 196 -9.57 -8.48 1.38
C LYS A 196 -8.41 -9.18 0.68
N ASP A 197 -7.29 -8.50 0.53
CA ASP A 197 -6.07 -9.01 -0.08
C ASP A 197 -5.10 -9.50 1.02
N TYR A 198 -5.59 -10.42 1.87
CA TYR A 198 -4.93 -10.84 3.12
C TYR A 198 -3.53 -11.40 2.92
N GLN A 199 -3.31 -12.24 1.92
CA GLN A 199 -1.98 -12.75 1.60
C GLN A 199 -1.02 -11.60 1.22
N GLN A 200 -1.49 -10.61 0.45
CA GLN A 200 -0.71 -9.40 0.18
C GLN A 200 -0.40 -8.61 1.46
N PHE A 201 -1.33 -8.54 2.41
CA PHE A 201 -1.07 -7.92 3.71
C PHE A 201 0.07 -8.63 4.45
N LEU A 202 0.11 -9.96 4.46
CA LEU A 202 1.20 -10.73 5.07
C LEU A 202 2.54 -10.52 4.34
N VAL A 203 2.52 -10.47 3.02
CA VAL A 203 3.70 -10.15 2.19
C VAL A 203 4.25 -8.77 2.55
N VAL A 204 3.39 -7.75 2.68
CA VAL A 204 3.84 -6.41 3.08
C VAL A 204 4.32 -6.38 4.54
N ARG A 205 3.70 -7.15 5.44
CA ARG A 205 4.21 -7.32 6.81
C ARG A 205 5.64 -7.88 6.82
N ASP A 206 5.91 -8.88 6.00
CA ASP A 206 7.24 -9.45 5.87
C ASP A 206 8.23 -8.48 5.18
N LEU A 207 7.78 -7.75 4.15
CA LEU A 207 8.56 -6.68 3.52
C LEU A 207 9.05 -5.67 4.57
N LEU A 208 8.16 -5.17 5.42
CA LEU A 208 8.52 -4.18 6.46
C LEU A 208 9.54 -4.75 7.46
N ARG A 209 9.43 -6.04 7.80
CA ARG A 209 10.43 -6.73 8.63
C ARG A 209 11.80 -6.78 7.93
N GLN A 210 11.85 -7.16 6.64
CA GLN A 210 13.09 -7.20 5.85
C GLN A 210 13.73 -5.81 5.74
N LEU A 211 12.94 -4.77 5.51
CA LEU A 211 13.43 -3.39 5.46
C LEU A 211 14.01 -2.93 6.79
N GLN A 212 13.38 -3.30 7.91
CA GLN A 212 13.87 -3.00 9.26
C GLN A 212 15.19 -3.72 9.55
N GLU A 213 15.30 -4.99 9.22
CA GLU A 213 16.52 -5.78 9.38
C GLU A 213 17.69 -5.19 8.57
N ASN A 214 17.44 -4.82 7.31
CA ASN A 214 18.43 -4.16 6.45
C ASN A 214 18.89 -2.81 7.04
N GLN A 215 17.97 -2.02 7.57
CA GLN A 215 18.28 -0.74 8.21
C GLN A 215 19.19 -0.93 9.44
N LEU A 216 18.93 -1.93 10.26
CA LEU A 216 19.74 -2.25 11.42
C LEU A 216 21.15 -2.70 11.00
N ARG A 217 21.25 -3.59 10.01
CA ARG A 217 22.52 -4.06 9.46
C ARG A 217 23.40 -2.91 8.97
N LEU A 218 22.84 -2.02 8.15
CA LEU A 218 23.56 -0.86 7.63
C LEU A 218 24.05 0.09 8.74
N ARG A 219 23.27 0.25 9.81
CA ARG A 219 23.68 1.04 10.98
C ARG A 219 24.85 0.40 11.73
N ASP A 220 24.84 -0.92 11.87
CA ASP A 220 25.91 -1.65 12.55
C ASP A 220 27.19 -1.66 11.72
N GLU A 221 27.13 -1.83 10.40
CA GLU A 221 28.26 -1.72 9.48
C GLU A 221 28.91 -0.31 9.55
N LYS A 222 28.09 0.75 9.57
CA LYS A 222 28.60 2.13 9.74
C LYS A 222 29.24 2.36 11.11
N ARG A 223 28.73 1.74 12.18
CA ARG A 223 29.37 1.81 13.51
C ARG A 223 30.70 1.10 13.56
N GLN A 224 30.83 -0.05 12.87
CA GLN A 224 32.08 -0.82 12.83
C GLN A 224 33.15 -0.19 11.93
N SER A 225 32.73 0.49 10.86
CA SER A 225 33.65 1.19 9.93
C SER A 225 34.06 2.58 10.42
N SER A 226 33.50 3.09 11.52
CA SER A 226 33.91 4.34 12.13
C SER A 226 35.34 4.21 12.70
N PRO A 227 36.28 5.07 12.33
CA PRO A 227 37.70 4.97 12.76
C PRO A 227 37.91 5.15 14.28
N PHE A 228 36.85 5.37 15.06
CA PHE A 228 36.90 5.57 16.52
C PHE A 228 36.61 4.33 17.37
N SER A 229 36.56 3.13 16.80
CA SER A 229 36.38 1.87 17.56
C SER A 229 37.70 1.21 17.98
N GLY A 230 38.70 2.01 18.38
CA GLY A 230 39.95 1.52 19.01
C GLY A 230 39.87 1.57 20.55
N PRO A 231 40.57 0.64 21.27
CA PRO A 231 40.62 0.66 22.73
C PRO A 231 41.32 1.94 23.20
N SER A 232 40.75 2.57 24.21
CA SER A 232 41.17 3.77 24.90
C SER A 232 42.70 3.91 25.00
N GLY A 233 43.28 4.78 24.20
CA GLY A 233 44.63 5.28 24.32
C GLY A 233 44.60 6.81 24.32
N ASP A 234 45.27 7.42 25.29
CA ASP A 234 45.33 8.84 25.60
C ASP A 234 45.58 9.74 24.37
N GLY A 235 44.54 10.21 23.75
CA GLY A 235 44.55 11.16 22.62
C GLY A 235 43.61 12.30 22.89
N PHE A 236 44.10 13.55 22.76
CA PHE A 236 43.39 14.80 23.02
C PHE A 236 41.96 14.81 22.51
N TYR A 237 41.03 14.99 23.43
CA TYR A 237 39.59 15.09 23.19
C TYR A 237 39.26 16.42 22.51
N ASN A 238 38.85 16.39 21.23
CA ASN A 238 38.30 17.55 20.54
C ASN A 238 36.77 17.41 20.40
N PRO A 239 35.97 18.17 21.19
CA PRO A 239 34.52 18.12 21.17
C PRO A 239 33.89 18.52 19.83
N GLU A 240 34.59 19.31 19.01
CA GLU A 240 34.07 19.80 17.72
C GLU A 240 34.10 18.75 16.59
N GLU A 241 34.96 17.73 16.68
CA GLU A 241 34.98 16.63 15.71
C GLU A 241 33.85 15.63 15.89
N ARG A 242 33.33 15.49 17.11
CA ARG A 242 32.18 14.59 17.39
C ARG A 242 30.86 15.13 16.85
N ALA A 243 30.75 16.45 16.71
CA ALA A 243 29.57 17.11 16.15
C ALA A 243 29.47 16.97 14.60
N ARG A 244 30.64 16.78 13.93
CA ARG A 244 30.67 16.66 12.46
C ARG A 244 30.33 15.27 11.95
N GLY A 245 30.48 14.22 12.73
CA GLY A 245 30.19 12.84 12.33
C GLY A 245 28.76 12.41 12.51
N ALA A 246 27.90 13.25 13.13
CA ALA A 246 26.48 12.91 13.38
C ALA A 246 25.52 13.46 12.31
N ASP A 247 25.98 14.44 11.50
CA ASP A 247 25.13 15.18 10.55
C ASP A 247 25.67 15.19 9.10
N GLU A 248 26.59 14.29 8.71
CA GLU A 248 26.89 14.15 7.28
C GLU A 248 25.65 13.63 6.57
N PRO A 249 25.13 14.38 5.57
CA PRO A 249 24.04 13.88 4.75
C PRO A 249 24.52 12.61 4.05
N LEU A 250 23.76 11.53 4.22
CA LEU A 250 23.99 10.28 3.52
C LEU A 250 23.99 10.54 2.01
N GLU A 251 24.98 9.96 1.29
CA GLU A 251 25.01 10.04 -0.17
C GLU A 251 23.66 9.63 -0.77
N PRO A 252 23.17 10.30 -1.83
CA PRO A 252 21.81 10.09 -2.36
C PRO A 252 21.52 8.69 -2.90
N ASP A 253 22.54 7.85 -3.09
CA ASP A 253 22.43 6.55 -3.77
C ASP A 253 22.06 5.36 -2.85
N GLU A 254 22.05 5.53 -1.55
CA GLU A 254 21.53 4.52 -0.64
C GLU A 254 20.05 4.78 -0.35
N LEU A 255 19.16 3.85 -0.70
CA LEU A 255 17.77 3.80 -0.25
C LEU A 255 17.74 3.70 1.28
N THR A 256 18.04 4.81 1.94
CA THR A 256 18.00 4.88 3.41
C THR A 256 16.55 5.02 3.84
N TRP A 257 16.04 3.95 4.42
CA TRP A 257 14.72 3.96 5.07
C TRP A 257 14.84 4.75 6.36
N HIS A 258 14.36 5.98 6.34
CA HIS A 258 14.37 6.81 7.54
C HIS A 258 13.39 6.29 8.58
N LYS A 259 12.36 5.56 8.14
CA LYS A 259 11.28 5.09 9.00
C LYS A 259 10.56 3.88 8.40
N ILE A 260 10.26 2.91 9.24
CA ILE A 260 9.37 1.79 8.93
C ILE A 260 7.97 2.14 9.48
N PRO A 261 6.92 2.16 8.64
CA PRO A 261 5.58 2.51 9.09
C PRO A 261 4.95 1.41 9.95
N GLU A 262 4.05 1.80 10.83
CA GLU A 262 3.11 0.87 11.45
C GLU A 262 2.10 0.40 10.40
N LEU A 263 1.97 -0.94 10.25
CA LEU A 263 1.04 -1.55 9.30
C LEU A 263 -0.34 -1.74 9.95
N ILE A 264 -1.37 -1.17 9.35
CA ILE A 264 -2.74 -1.21 9.84
C ILE A 264 -3.62 -1.92 8.82
N MET A 265 -4.33 -2.97 9.26
CA MET A 265 -5.28 -3.71 8.43
C MET A 265 -6.68 -3.10 8.53
N GLY A 266 -7.28 -2.71 7.40
CA GLY A 266 -8.69 -2.30 7.32
C GLY A 266 -9.58 -3.48 6.95
N THR A 267 -10.75 -3.57 7.58
CA THR A 267 -11.72 -4.64 7.35
C THR A 267 -12.24 -4.67 5.92
N THR A 268 -12.59 -5.86 5.44
CA THR A 268 -13.18 -6.04 4.10
C THR A 268 -14.55 -5.37 4.02
N HIS A 269 -14.69 -4.36 3.16
CA HIS A 269 -15.97 -3.76 2.82
C HIS A 269 -16.72 -4.60 1.79
N ARG A 270 -18.03 -4.73 1.99
CA ARG A 270 -18.93 -5.55 1.16
C ARG A 270 -20.15 -4.75 0.75
N ASP A 271 -20.76 -5.13 -0.38
CA ASP A 271 -22.08 -4.62 -0.72
C ASP A 271 -23.14 -5.21 0.22
N GLU A 272 -24.38 -4.74 0.10
CA GLU A 272 -25.53 -5.21 0.91
C GLU A 272 -25.78 -6.72 0.80
N GLY A 273 -25.35 -7.36 -0.29
CA GLY A 273 -25.47 -8.79 -0.52
C GLY A 273 -24.24 -9.60 -0.12
N GLY A 274 -23.19 -8.97 0.44
CA GLY A 274 -22.01 -9.64 0.92
C GLY A 274 -20.84 -9.70 -0.08
N LEU A 275 -20.98 -9.22 -1.33
CA LEU A 275 -19.87 -9.20 -2.28
C LEU A 275 -18.76 -8.28 -1.79
N ALA A 276 -17.54 -8.80 -1.63
CA ALA A 276 -16.37 -8.02 -1.30
C ALA A 276 -16.11 -6.96 -2.40
N LEU A 277 -15.96 -5.70 -1.98
CA LEU A 277 -15.73 -4.60 -2.92
C LEU A 277 -14.35 -4.72 -3.57
N SER A 278 -14.32 -4.59 -4.88
CA SER A 278 -13.12 -4.65 -5.72
C SER A 278 -13.29 -3.79 -6.96
N SER A 279 -12.21 -3.15 -7.41
CA SER A 279 -12.21 -2.42 -8.68
C SER A 279 -12.61 -3.32 -9.86
N ARG A 280 -12.28 -4.63 -9.80
CA ARG A 280 -12.68 -5.62 -10.81
C ARG A 280 -14.18 -5.87 -10.88
N ASN A 281 -14.96 -5.57 -9.83
CA ASN A 281 -16.41 -5.71 -9.85
C ASN A 281 -17.08 -4.80 -10.90
N GLN A 282 -16.41 -3.75 -11.36
CA GLN A 282 -16.89 -2.89 -12.45
C GLN A 282 -16.97 -3.63 -13.79
N ARG A 283 -16.27 -4.75 -13.95
CA ARG A 283 -16.26 -5.59 -15.16
C ARG A 283 -17.40 -6.61 -15.17
N LEU A 284 -18.10 -6.81 -14.06
CA LEU A 284 -19.23 -7.72 -13.95
C LEU A 284 -20.53 -7.07 -14.40
N SER A 285 -21.39 -7.85 -15.03
CA SER A 285 -22.79 -7.50 -15.23
C SER A 285 -23.53 -7.41 -13.89
N ASN A 286 -24.75 -6.88 -13.89
CA ASN A 286 -25.59 -6.88 -12.70
C ASN A 286 -25.92 -8.31 -12.23
N GLU A 287 -26.13 -9.23 -13.15
CA GLU A 287 -26.37 -10.64 -12.86
C GLU A 287 -25.11 -11.30 -12.28
N GLY A 288 -23.92 -11.04 -12.90
CA GLY A 288 -22.64 -11.52 -12.41
C GLY A 288 -22.35 -11.06 -10.98
N ARG A 289 -22.68 -9.81 -10.64
CA ARG A 289 -22.55 -9.29 -9.25
C ARG A 289 -23.47 -10.03 -8.28
N LEU A 290 -24.71 -10.29 -8.66
CA LEU A 290 -25.65 -11.04 -7.82
C LEU A 290 -25.15 -12.48 -7.59
N LYS A 291 -24.67 -13.16 -8.63
CA LYS A 291 -24.05 -14.49 -8.50
C LYS A 291 -22.81 -14.43 -7.61
N ALA A 292 -21.92 -13.45 -7.77
CA ALA A 292 -20.67 -13.31 -7.03
C ALA A 292 -20.88 -13.17 -5.50
N ARG A 293 -22.05 -12.73 -5.03
CA ARG A 293 -22.42 -12.71 -3.60
C ARG A 293 -22.40 -14.11 -2.95
N GLN A 294 -22.59 -15.15 -3.77
CA GLN A 294 -22.55 -16.54 -3.28
C GLN A 294 -21.15 -16.95 -2.78
N ILE A 295 -20.08 -16.27 -3.22
CA ILE A 295 -18.73 -16.53 -2.71
C ILE A 295 -18.70 -16.31 -1.20
N TYR A 296 -19.11 -15.15 -0.72
CA TYR A 296 -19.11 -14.86 0.71
C TYR A 296 -20.12 -15.71 1.49
N ALA A 297 -21.29 -15.94 0.92
CA ALA A 297 -22.30 -16.83 1.53
C ALA A 297 -21.73 -18.24 1.77
N ALA A 298 -20.97 -18.77 0.79
CA ALA A 298 -20.29 -20.05 0.91
C ALA A 298 -19.16 -20.02 1.96
N LEU A 299 -18.33 -18.97 1.98
CA LEU A 299 -17.27 -18.83 3.00
C LEU A 299 -17.84 -18.73 4.42
N GLN A 300 -19.01 -18.14 4.62
CA GLN A 300 -19.70 -18.11 5.90
C GLN A 300 -20.13 -19.49 6.39
N HIS A 301 -20.23 -20.49 5.50
CA HIS A 301 -20.46 -21.88 5.90
C HIS A 301 -19.33 -22.38 6.82
N ALA A 302 -18.07 -22.18 6.44
CA ALA A 302 -16.91 -22.56 7.26
C ALA A 302 -17.02 -21.95 8.68
N ARG A 303 -17.30 -20.65 8.77
CA ARG A 303 -17.41 -19.95 10.06
C ARG A 303 -18.52 -20.50 10.96
N ARG A 304 -19.63 -20.97 10.37
CA ARG A 304 -20.77 -21.49 11.14
C ARG A 304 -20.63 -22.96 11.50
N ARG A 305 -19.78 -23.72 10.79
CA ARG A 305 -19.79 -25.18 10.85
C ARG A 305 -18.47 -25.82 11.31
N TRP A 306 -17.41 -25.04 11.53
CA TRP A 306 -16.08 -25.57 11.88
C TRP A 306 -16.07 -26.49 13.09
N THR A 307 -17.00 -26.32 14.07
CA THR A 307 -17.11 -27.20 15.24
C THR A 307 -17.83 -28.52 14.95
N LEU A 308 -18.43 -28.67 13.79
CA LEU A 308 -19.29 -29.80 13.41
C LEU A 308 -18.76 -30.60 12.22
N GLU A 309 -17.82 -30.03 11.47
CA GLU A 309 -17.27 -30.58 10.24
C GLU A 309 -15.73 -30.54 10.31
N SER A 310 -15.07 -31.53 9.72
CA SER A 310 -13.62 -31.48 9.52
C SER A 310 -13.23 -30.38 8.50
N PRO A 311 -11.97 -29.93 8.45
CA PRO A 311 -11.51 -29.00 7.44
C PRO A 311 -11.82 -29.47 6.01
N ASP A 312 -11.56 -30.74 5.70
CA ASP A 312 -11.79 -31.31 4.37
C ASP A 312 -13.28 -31.35 4.02
N GLU A 313 -14.17 -31.77 4.94
CA GLU A 313 -15.62 -31.74 4.73
C GLU A 313 -16.12 -30.32 4.50
N THR A 314 -15.61 -29.35 5.25
CA THR A 314 -15.95 -27.93 5.09
C THR A 314 -15.57 -27.43 3.68
N VAL A 315 -14.36 -27.71 3.22
CA VAL A 315 -13.91 -27.32 1.87
C VAL A 315 -14.74 -27.99 0.79
N GLN A 316 -15.02 -29.30 0.90
CA GLN A 316 -15.84 -30.03 -0.07
C GLN A 316 -17.26 -29.48 -0.17
N LYS A 317 -17.90 -29.16 0.95
CA LYS A 317 -19.25 -28.57 0.95
C LYS A 317 -19.27 -27.18 0.29
N ILE A 318 -18.25 -26.34 0.55
CA ILE A 318 -18.13 -25.04 -0.08
C ILE A 318 -17.92 -25.18 -1.61
N LEU A 319 -17.09 -26.14 -2.03
CA LEU A 319 -16.91 -26.43 -3.45
C LEU A 319 -18.23 -26.85 -4.12
N LEU A 320 -19.02 -27.70 -3.47
CA LEU A 320 -20.34 -28.10 -3.97
C LEU A 320 -21.29 -26.90 -4.04
N MET A 321 -21.35 -26.07 -3.00
CA MET A 321 -22.22 -24.86 -3.00
C MET A 321 -21.86 -23.91 -4.13
N LEU A 322 -20.57 -23.72 -4.42
CA LEU A 322 -20.14 -22.82 -5.50
C LEU A 322 -20.31 -23.46 -6.89
N ALA A 323 -20.22 -24.79 -7.01
CA ALA A 323 -20.47 -25.51 -8.25
C ALA A 323 -21.94 -25.45 -8.71
N GLU A 324 -22.90 -25.21 -7.79
CA GLU A 324 -24.31 -25.01 -8.12
C GLU A 324 -24.57 -23.61 -8.74
N VAL A 325 -23.62 -22.66 -8.62
CA VAL A 325 -23.79 -21.32 -9.19
C VAL A 325 -23.40 -21.36 -10.67
N PRO A 326 -24.32 -21.03 -11.60
CA PRO A 326 -23.99 -21.03 -13.02
C PRO A 326 -22.84 -20.09 -13.35
N ASP A 327 -22.00 -20.51 -14.30
CA ASP A 327 -20.85 -19.75 -14.82
C ASP A 327 -19.68 -19.57 -13.84
N PHE A 328 -19.74 -20.16 -12.63
CA PHE A 328 -18.61 -20.18 -11.73
C PHE A 328 -17.57 -21.21 -12.14
N ARG A 329 -16.31 -20.77 -12.13
CA ARG A 329 -15.14 -21.64 -12.17
C ARG A 329 -14.30 -21.39 -10.92
N VAL A 330 -14.43 -22.29 -9.94
CA VAL A 330 -13.63 -22.21 -8.71
C VAL A 330 -12.19 -22.57 -9.06
N GLU A 331 -11.26 -21.69 -8.70
CA GLU A 331 -9.82 -21.91 -8.89
C GLU A 331 -9.23 -22.60 -7.67
N TYR A 332 -9.55 -22.09 -6.48
CA TYR A 332 -9.26 -22.77 -5.21
C TYR A 332 -10.22 -22.35 -4.09
N ILE A 333 -10.39 -23.24 -3.12
CA ILE A 333 -10.87 -22.97 -1.77
C ILE A 333 -9.85 -23.56 -0.82
N GLN A 334 -9.35 -22.77 0.13
CA GLN A 334 -8.32 -23.21 1.04
C GLN A 334 -8.55 -22.70 2.46
N LEU A 335 -8.53 -23.61 3.43
CA LEU A 335 -8.39 -23.29 4.84
C LEU A 335 -6.90 -23.19 5.17
N ALA A 336 -6.51 -22.10 5.79
CA ALA A 336 -5.12 -21.86 6.15
C ALA A 336 -5.00 -21.18 7.52
N ASP A 337 -3.91 -21.46 8.19
CA ASP A 337 -3.47 -20.74 9.38
C ASP A 337 -3.30 -19.25 9.04
N SER A 338 -3.84 -18.35 9.85
CA SER A 338 -3.89 -16.93 9.54
C SER A 338 -2.51 -16.26 9.48
N ASP A 339 -1.51 -16.78 10.20
CA ASP A 339 -0.19 -16.16 10.27
C ASP A 339 0.79 -16.69 9.23
N THR A 340 0.73 -18.00 8.97
CA THR A 340 1.71 -18.72 8.14
C THR A 340 1.20 -19.08 6.77
N LEU A 341 -0.12 -19.05 6.55
CA LEU A 341 -0.84 -19.57 5.39
C LEU A 341 -0.63 -21.07 5.14
N ALA A 342 -0.09 -21.80 6.10
CA ALA A 342 -0.01 -23.24 6.02
C ALA A 342 -1.43 -23.85 5.94
N ALA A 343 -1.61 -24.83 5.07
CA ALA A 343 -2.91 -25.48 4.88
C ALA A 343 -3.37 -26.18 6.16
N VAL A 344 -4.60 -25.94 6.60
CA VAL A 344 -5.20 -26.55 7.78
C VAL A 344 -5.92 -27.82 7.38
N ARG A 345 -5.49 -28.96 7.94
CA ARG A 345 -6.08 -30.29 7.75
C ARG A 345 -6.82 -30.78 8.99
N GLU A 346 -6.51 -30.19 10.14
CA GLU A 346 -7.13 -30.50 11.43
C GLU A 346 -7.33 -29.19 12.21
N TRP A 347 -8.43 -29.05 12.95
CA TRP A 347 -8.74 -27.80 13.67
C TRP A 347 -7.87 -27.51 14.91
N GLY A 348 -7.14 -28.49 15.42
CA GLY A 348 -6.70 -28.57 16.82
C GLY A 348 -5.62 -27.60 17.31
N ASN A 349 -4.72 -27.04 16.49
CA ASN A 349 -3.48 -26.41 16.98
C ASN A 349 -3.25 -24.98 16.38
N HIS A 350 -4.27 -24.33 15.86
CA HIS A 350 -4.15 -23.01 15.25
C HIS A 350 -4.73 -21.94 16.18
N SER A 351 -4.01 -20.82 16.34
CA SER A 351 -4.52 -19.65 17.07
C SER A 351 -5.65 -18.95 16.31
N SER A 352 -5.58 -18.96 14.98
CA SER A 352 -6.60 -18.40 14.09
C SER A 352 -6.55 -19.11 12.74
N VAL A 353 -7.72 -19.41 12.18
CA VAL A 353 -7.85 -20.02 10.84
C VAL A 353 -8.70 -19.13 9.96
N ARG A 354 -8.25 -19.00 8.71
CA ARG A 354 -8.93 -18.24 7.67
C ARG A 354 -9.23 -19.14 6.48
N ILE A 355 -10.38 -18.90 5.85
CA ILE A 355 -10.73 -19.54 4.57
C ILE A 355 -10.58 -18.55 3.44
N PHE A 356 -10.01 -19.01 2.34
CA PHE A 356 -9.73 -18.24 1.14
C PHE A 356 -10.43 -18.83 -0.06
N ALA A 357 -10.86 -18.00 -0.99
CA ALA A 357 -11.46 -18.40 -2.25
C ALA A 357 -10.90 -17.58 -3.41
N ALA A 358 -10.68 -18.23 -4.54
CA ALA A 358 -10.53 -17.60 -5.84
C ALA A 358 -11.52 -18.23 -6.82
N VAL A 359 -12.34 -17.39 -7.45
CA VAL A 359 -13.44 -17.81 -8.33
C VAL A 359 -13.48 -16.93 -9.57
N TRP A 360 -13.68 -17.54 -10.73
CA TRP A 360 -13.90 -16.84 -11.98
C TRP A 360 -15.40 -16.79 -12.31
N ILE A 361 -15.87 -15.63 -12.74
CA ILE A 361 -17.20 -15.40 -13.30
C ILE A 361 -17.12 -14.32 -14.38
N GLU A 362 -17.79 -14.52 -15.52
CA GLU A 362 -17.77 -13.60 -16.67
C GLU A 362 -16.35 -13.19 -17.11
N GLY A 363 -15.37 -14.09 -16.97
CA GLY A 363 -13.96 -13.80 -17.28
C GLY A 363 -13.27 -12.88 -16.26
N VAL A 364 -13.90 -12.59 -15.13
CA VAL A 364 -13.35 -11.80 -14.03
C VAL A 364 -12.95 -12.71 -12.89
N ARG A 365 -11.70 -12.62 -12.46
CA ARG A 365 -11.18 -13.32 -11.28
C ARG A 365 -11.49 -12.54 -10.01
N LEU A 366 -12.22 -13.14 -9.10
CA LEU A 366 -12.57 -12.60 -7.80
C LEU A 366 -11.90 -13.40 -6.70
N ILE A 367 -11.40 -12.69 -5.69
CA ILE A 367 -10.88 -13.30 -4.46
C ILE A 367 -11.66 -12.78 -3.27
N ASP A 368 -11.80 -13.64 -2.27
CA ASP A 368 -12.38 -13.29 -0.99
C ASP A 368 -11.80 -14.16 0.12
N ASN A 369 -11.93 -13.72 1.35
CA ASN A 369 -11.54 -14.49 2.53
C ASN A 369 -12.35 -14.08 3.75
N THR A 370 -12.37 -14.95 4.75
CA THR A 370 -12.93 -14.62 6.06
C THR A 370 -12.30 -15.47 7.17
N VAL A 371 -12.25 -14.92 8.38
CA VAL A 371 -11.84 -15.69 9.57
C VAL A 371 -12.90 -16.75 9.85
N VAL A 372 -12.46 -17.97 10.10
CA VAL A 372 -13.31 -19.08 10.53
C VAL A 372 -13.46 -19.05 12.04
N PHE A 373 -12.35 -19.00 12.76
CA PHE A 373 -12.30 -18.70 14.19
C PHE A 373 -11.02 -17.88 14.48
N PRO A 374 -11.08 -16.94 15.45
CA PRO A 374 -9.96 -16.06 15.81
C PRO A 374 -8.93 -16.79 16.68
#